data_666280b333dae14584d514be43e78481
#
_entry.id   666280b333dae14584d514be43e78481
#
_cell.length_a   1.000
_cell.length_b   1.000
_cell.length_c   1.000
_cell.angle_alpha   90.00
_cell.angle_beta   90.00
_cell.angle_gamma   90.00
#
_symmetry.space_group_name_H-M   'P 1'
#
loop_
_entity.id
_entity.type
_entity.pdbx_description
1 polymer ?
#
loop_
_entity_poly.entity_id
_entity_poly.type
_entity_poly.pdbx_seq_one_letter_code
_entity_poly.pdbx_strand_id
1 'polypeptide(L)'
;MEKKNIDWSNIGFGYQQTDKRYVSNYKDGKWDDGELTSDANVVINECAGVLQYAQTCFEGLKAYTTEDGHIVCFRPDLNAARMEDSAKRLEIGRASCRERV
;
A
#
# COMPACT_ATOMS: atom_id res chain seq x y z
N MET A 1 11.49 -3.81 -17.13
CA MET A 1 12.10 -3.49 -15.81
C MET A 1 12.88 -4.69 -15.32
N GLU A 2 14.13 -4.48 -15.01
CA GLU A 2 14.96 -5.58 -14.53
C GLU A 2 14.59 -5.99 -13.12
N LYS A 3 14.68 -7.28 -12.85
CA LYS A 3 14.41 -7.83 -11.53
C LYS A 3 15.56 -7.47 -10.59
N LYS A 4 15.23 -6.88 -9.46
CA LYS A 4 16.22 -6.51 -8.45
C LYS A 4 16.77 -7.76 -7.77
N ASN A 5 18.10 -7.81 -7.63
CA ASN A 5 18.73 -8.90 -6.92
C ASN A 5 18.67 -8.63 -5.42
N ILE A 6 17.86 -9.40 -4.71
CA ILE A 6 17.65 -9.26 -3.27
C ILE A 6 18.04 -10.57 -2.58
N ASP A 7 18.82 -10.45 -1.50
CA ASP A 7 19.12 -11.61 -0.66
C ASP A 7 17.94 -11.89 0.27
N TRP A 8 17.04 -12.76 -0.18
CA TRP A 8 15.82 -13.08 0.55
C TRP A 8 16.07 -13.80 1.87
N SER A 9 17.22 -14.45 2.01
CA SER A 9 17.54 -15.18 3.25
C SER A 9 17.91 -14.28 4.41
N ASN A 10 18.30 -13.04 4.14
CA ASN A 10 18.72 -12.07 5.14
C ASN A 10 17.78 -10.89 5.29
N ILE A 11 16.56 -11.00 4.76
CA ILE A 11 15.57 -9.94 4.92
C ILE A 11 14.99 -9.99 6.33
N GLY A 12 15.09 -8.86 7.03
CA GLY A 12 14.47 -8.65 8.33
C GLY A 12 13.45 -7.51 8.26
N PHE A 13 13.28 -6.81 9.37
CA PHE A 13 12.36 -5.67 9.45
C PHE A 13 13.03 -4.32 9.14
N GLY A 14 14.31 -4.35 8.76
CA GLY A 14 15.01 -3.13 8.35
C GLY A 14 14.47 -2.59 7.03
N TYR A 15 14.67 -1.29 6.83
CA TYR A 15 14.23 -0.64 5.60
C TYR A 15 14.96 -1.19 4.39
N GLN A 16 14.20 -1.55 3.37
CA GLN A 16 14.72 -1.97 2.07
C GLN A 16 14.13 -1.05 1.01
N GLN A 17 14.98 -0.32 0.32
CA GLN A 17 14.51 0.55 -0.75
C GLN A 17 14.06 -0.30 -1.93
N THR A 18 12.83 -0.08 -2.37
CA THR A 18 12.27 -0.76 -3.54
C THR A 18 12.49 0.09 -4.79
N ASP A 19 12.29 -0.52 -5.95
CA ASP A 19 12.48 0.20 -7.22
C ASP A 19 11.42 1.27 -7.41
N LYS A 20 10.17 0.91 -7.17
CA LYS A 20 9.02 1.80 -7.37
C LYS A 20 7.91 1.49 -6.38
N ARG A 21 7.05 2.47 -6.20
CA ARG A 21 5.80 2.31 -5.45
C ARG A 21 4.68 2.95 -6.23
N TYR A 22 3.48 2.44 -6.03
CA TYR A 22 2.28 3.05 -6.58
C TYR A 22 1.64 3.92 -5.49
N VAL A 23 1.33 5.15 -5.83
CA VAL A 23 0.76 6.12 -4.88
C VAL A 23 -0.54 6.66 -5.44
N SER A 24 -1.58 6.57 -4.66
CA SER A 24 -2.86 7.20 -4.94
C SER A 24 -3.28 8.02 -3.72
N ASN A 25 -3.76 9.22 -3.96
CA ASN A 25 -4.16 10.13 -2.90
C ASN A 25 -5.68 10.29 -2.88
N TYR A 26 -6.22 10.32 -1.68
CA TYR A 26 -7.63 10.61 -1.44
C TYR A 26 -7.77 12.08 -1.06
N LYS A 27 -8.51 12.84 -1.87
CA LYS A 27 -8.69 14.25 -1.65
C LYS A 27 -10.03 14.71 -2.20
N ASP A 28 -10.68 15.58 -1.47
CA ASP A 28 -11.98 16.17 -1.87
C ASP A 28 -13.04 15.10 -2.19
N GLY A 29 -13.04 14.05 -1.39
CA GLY A 29 -14.05 12.99 -1.49
C GLY A 29 -13.80 11.92 -2.51
N LYS A 30 -12.63 11.92 -3.14
CA LYS A 30 -12.32 10.91 -4.16
C LYS A 30 -10.84 10.55 -4.21
N TRP A 31 -10.57 9.39 -4.79
CA TRP A 31 -9.22 8.96 -5.09
C TRP A 31 -8.78 9.50 -6.45
N ASP A 32 -7.51 9.88 -6.56
CA ASP A 32 -6.93 10.20 -7.86
C ASP A 32 -6.60 8.91 -8.62
N ASP A 33 -6.11 9.06 -9.86
CA ASP A 33 -5.75 7.92 -10.69
C ASP A 33 -4.49 7.20 -10.22
N GLY A 34 -3.75 7.84 -9.32
CA GLY A 34 -2.50 7.30 -8.83
C GLY A 34 -1.37 7.36 -9.83
N GLU A 35 -0.17 7.06 -9.35
CA GLU A 35 1.00 7.00 -10.21
C GLU A 35 2.05 6.05 -9.67
N LEU A 36 2.85 5.54 -10.57
CA LEU A 36 4.02 4.74 -10.22
C LEU A 36 5.22 5.68 -10.11
N THR A 37 5.88 5.68 -8.96
CA THR A 37 7.00 6.59 -8.70
C THR A 37 8.17 5.86 -8.04
N SER A 38 9.37 6.34 -8.31
CA SER A 38 10.58 5.88 -7.63
C SER A 38 10.90 6.71 -6.39
N ASP A 39 10.18 7.81 -6.16
CA ASP A 39 10.36 8.64 -4.97
C ASP A 39 9.84 7.88 -3.75
N ALA A 40 10.71 7.67 -2.77
CA ALA A 40 10.38 6.95 -1.55
C ALA A 40 9.88 7.86 -0.41
N ASN A 41 9.77 9.15 -0.66
CA ASN A 41 9.40 10.12 0.37
C ASN A 41 7.90 10.39 0.36
N VAL A 42 7.37 10.71 1.52
CA VAL A 42 5.97 11.08 1.69
C VAL A 42 5.91 12.46 2.30
N VAL A 43 5.12 13.35 1.67
CA VAL A 43 4.86 14.68 2.21
C VAL A 43 3.45 14.69 2.76
N ILE A 44 3.32 14.94 4.05
CA ILE A 44 2.02 14.99 4.73
C ILE A 44 1.95 16.19 5.66
N ASN A 45 0.72 16.62 5.94
CA ASN A 45 0.48 17.74 6.85
C ASN A 45 0.80 17.30 8.29
N GLU A 46 1.27 18.25 9.11
CA GLU A 46 1.60 17.96 10.51
C GLU A 46 0.40 17.50 11.33
N CYS A 47 -0.81 17.81 10.87
CA CYS A 47 -2.05 17.38 11.54
C CYS A 47 -2.56 16.03 11.06
N ALA A 48 -1.82 15.34 10.19
CA ALA A 48 -2.25 14.03 9.70
C ALA A 48 -2.42 13.05 10.85
N GLY A 49 -3.53 12.33 10.85
CA GLY A 49 -3.86 11.39 11.92
C GLY A 49 -2.82 10.29 12.12
N VAL A 50 -2.09 9.93 11.08
CA VAL A 50 -1.05 8.92 11.16
C VAL A 50 0.09 9.34 12.11
N LEU A 51 0.40 10.64 12.19
CA LEU A 51 1.52 11.12 13.00
C LEU A 51 1.21 11.13 14.50
N GLN A 52 0.00 11.53 14.87
CA GLN A 52 -0.36 11.73 16.27
C GLN A 52 -1.19 10.59 16.85
N TYR A 53 -2.03 9.99 16.02
CA TYR A 53 -3.01 9.00 16.47
C TYR A 53 -2.79 7.63 15.86
N ALA A 54 -1.70 7.42 15.12
CA ALA A 54 -1.42 6.17 14.44
C ALA A 54 -2.61 5.71 13.57
N GLN A 55 -3.32 6.64 12.97
CA GLN A 55 -4.47 6.36 12.12
C GLN A 55 -3.99 5.86 10.77
N THR A 56 -3.62 4.61 10.75
CA THR A 56 -3.08 3.94 9.55
C THR A 56 -3.45 2.47 9.60
N CYS A 57 -3.52 1.84 8.45
CA CYS A 57 -3.69 0.40 8.38
C CYS A 57 -2.72 -0.16 7.35
N PHE A 58 -2.40 -1.43 7.52
CA PHE A 58 -1.38 -2.12 6.75
C PHE A 58 -1.94 -3.45 6.25
N GLU A 59 -1.55 -3.82 5.04
CA GLU A 59 -1.89 -5.12 4.47
C GLU A 59 -0.67 -5.67 3.75
N GLY A 60 -0.38 -6.94 3.97
CA GLY A 60 0.74 -7.61 3.33
C GLY A 60 0.29 -8.47 2.16
N LEU A 61 0.98 -8.37 1.06
CA LEU A 61 0.72 -9.15 -0.14
C LEU A 61 2.05 -9.55 -0.77
N LYS A 62 2.12 -10.78 -1.24
CA LYS A 62 3.31 -11.28 -1.92
C LYS A 62 2.98 -11.70 -3.35
N ALA A 63 3.91 -11.42 -4.24
CA ALA A 63 3.88 -11.93 -5.59
C ALA A 63 5.00 -12.96 -5.75
N TYR A 64 4.71 -14.04 -6.46
CA TYR A 64 5.65 -15.13 -6.65
C TYR A 64 5.93 -15.32 -8.14
N THR A 65 7.16 -15.69 -8.46
CA THR A 65 7.52 -16.08 -9.82
C THR A 65 7.38 -17.59 -9.93
N THR A 66 6.60 -18.05 -10.90
CA THR A 66 6.42 -19.46 -11.18
C THR A 66 7.63 -20.02 -11.95
N GLU A 67 7.69 -21.35 -12.09
CA GLU A 67 8.79 -21.99 -12.82
C GLU A 67 8.83 -21.58 -14.29
N ASP A 68 7.69 -21.28 -14.87
CA ASP A 68 7.59 -20.85 -16.27
C ASP A 68 7.71 -19.32 -16.45
N GLY A 69 8.06 -18.61 -15.38
CA GLY A 69 8.37 -17.18 -15.45
C GLY A 69 7.19 -16.24 -15.26
N HIS A 70 6.01 -16.74 -14.95
CA HIS A 70 4.86 -15.89 -14.66
C HIS A 70 4.94 -15.33 -13.24
N ILE A 71 4.38 -14.14 -13.05
CA ILE A 71 4.26 -13.54 -11.73
C ILE A 71 2.81 -13.66 -11.29
N VAL A 72 2.60 -14.29 -10.12
CA VAL A 72 1.27 -14.59 -9.62
C VAL A 72 1.10 -14.16 -8.17
N CYS A 73 -0.13 -13.83 -7.81
CA CYS A 73 -0.54 -13.55 -6.43
C CYS A 73 -1.62 -14.54 -6.02
N PHE A 74 -1.61 -14.95 -4.77
CA PHE A 74 -2.65 -15.83 -4.24
C PHE A 74 -3.75 -15.00 -3.61
N ARG A 75 -4.94 -15.05 -4.20
CA ARG A 75 -6.15 -14.39 -3.70
C ARG A 75 -5.95 -12.94 -3.25
N PRO A 76 -5.46 -12.06 -4.14
CA PRO A 76 -5.27 -10.64 -3.76
C PRO A 76 -6.60 -9.94 -3.45
N ASP A 77 -7.73 -10.46 -3.95
CA ASP A 77 -9.06 -9.97 -3.63
C ASP A 77 -9.37 -10.04 -2.14
N LEU A 78 -8.92 -11.10 -1.44
CA LEU A 78 -9.09 -11.23 -0.01
C LEU A 78 -8.22 -10.25 0.78
N ASN A 79 -7.02 -9.98 0.29
CA ASN A 79 -6.17 -8.94 0.88
C ASN A 79 -6.83 -7.57 0.76
N ALA A 80 -7.41 -7.28 -0.39
CA ALA A 80 -8.11 -6.02 -0.61
C ALA A 80 -9.34 -5.90 0.29
N ALA A 81 -10.11 -6.98 0.46
CA ALA A 81 -11.28 -7.00 1.34
C ALA A 81 -10.89 -6.75 2.79
N ARG A 82 -9.80 -7.36 3.25
CA ARG A 82 -9.31 -7.17 4.61
C ARG A 82 -8.81 -5.74 4.83
N MET A 83 -8.13 -5.17 3.85
CA MET A 83 -7.70 -3.77 3.90
C MET A 83 -8.91 -2.84 4.03
N GLU A 84 -9.96 -3.12 3.28
CA GLU A 84 -11.20 -2.34 3.36
C GLU A 84 -11.83 -2.42 4.74
N ASP A 85 -11.88 -3.60 5.34
CA ASP A 85 -12.42 -3.78 6.69
C ASP A 85 -11.57 -3.05 7.73
N SER A 86 -10.25 -3.11 7.61
CA SER A 86 -9.34 -2.38 8.49
C SER A 86 -9.53 -0.88 8.38
N ALA A 87 -9.67 -0.37 7.17
CA ALA A 87 -9.88 1.05 6.94
C ALA A 87 -11.20 1.53 7.53
N LYS A 88 -12.25 0.72 7.44
CA LYS A 88 -13.54 1.05 8.05
C LYS A 88 -13.44 1.19 9.57
N ARG A 89 -12.69 0.31 10.21
CA ARG A 89 -12.50 0.36 11.67
C ARG A 89 -11.84 1.65 12.11
N LEU A 90 -10.92 2.15 11.32
CA LEU A 90 -10.16 3.35 11.64
C LEU A 90 -10.70 4.61 10.97
N GLU A 91 -11.78 4.49 10.23
CA GLU A 91 -12.39 5.58 9.47
C GLU A 91 -11.41 6.23 8.49
N ILE A 92 -10.60 5.41 7.85
CA ILE A 92 -9.62 5.84 6.86
C ILE A 92 -10.21 5.78 5.46
N GLY A 93 -10.04 6.84 4.69
CA GLY A 93 -10.32 6.95 3.26
C GLY A 93 -11.62 6.32 2.78
N ARG A 94 -11.65 5.00 2.74
CA ARG A 94 -12.79 4.26 2.20
C ARG A 94 -14.09 4.55 2.92
N ALA A 95 -14.06 4.54 4.24
CA ALA A 95 -15.25 4.84 5.04
C ALA A 95 -15.69 6.28 4.83
N SER A 96 -14.75 7.20 4.82
CA SER A 96 -15.02 8.60 4.53
C SER A 96 -15.66 8.79 3.17
N CYS A 97 -15.16 8.08 2.19
CA CYS A 97 -15.68 8.14 0.84
C CYS A 97 -17.14 7.71 0.80
N ARG A 98 -17.45 6.61 1.46
CA ARG A 98 -18.79 6.07 1.49
C ARG A 98 -19.78 6.97 2.21
N GLU A 99 -19.39 7.53 3.30
CA GLU A 99 -20.27 8.37 4.11
C GLU A 99 -20.65 9.67 3.46
N ARG A 100 -19.86 10.10 2.50
CA ARG A 100 -20.10 11.37 1.85
C ARG A 100 -20.96 11.27 0.60
N VAL A 101 -21.29 10.10 0.24
CA VAL A 101 -22.15 9.89 -0.95
C VAL A 101 -23.58 9.71 -0.60
#